data_a635327666f59b5a1af372b37c7cb2d9
#
_entry.id   a635327666f59b5a1af372b37c7cb2d9
#
_cell.length_a   1.000
_cell.length_b   1.000
_cell.length_c   1.000
_cell.angle_alpha   90.00
_cell.angle_beta   90.00
_cell.angle_gamma   90.00
#
_symmetry.space_group_name_H-M   'P 1'
#
loop_
_entity.id
_entity.type
_entity.pdbx_description
1 polymer ?
#
loop_
_entity_poly.entity_id
_entity_poly.type
_entity_poly.pdbx_seq_one_letter_code
_entity_poly.pdbx_strand_id
1 'polypeptide(L)'
;MTEMKKMTAKRKKTDPFGLSLLWIGALFLVNPLINTVDILPDTAGYILMALSLGRIATLHEGMKKAMRNFIFLAVISAAQLLSALGTPFLSDSYLLLMTFIFAVLQGIAFFPAITGLFEGFDWLGTRYGLPAAAGIKKRNGKTVALSSVRRLTFAAFIVREAGSVIPVLPAVTMTGVTYFPGAYSTDWTLLTPPLYVLAWIAGLAVSVPWVIRFVSYVKGVISGGGEVFSSLYTRYETEVLADVRGRTAARMKVALIMLCAAAALSLDMYVDGLNIFPGLLVSALIIASLALMLKNSKKLAVAGIVFSAMRIVLSGAGEVLQYLYRAENYKPKSAAYFIGDAPVLYMRIEITAMAEALMFALSAVFLFCVLRRTLKTHAALFGADVNMFMRKKRNKGGTLRSLTVLQVLWEVMALSGAALTVLLKYFPEYWLINGLLAIVLTVLSIRIFDDLYGIIYENKG
;
A
#
# COMPACT_ATOMS: atom_id res chain seq x y z
N MET A 1 36.63 -29.33 22.55
CA MET A 1 35.29 -29.10 23.15
C MET A 1 35.10 -27.66 23.68
N THR A 2 36.15 -26.92 23.99
CA THR A 2 36.12 -25.57 24.59
C THR A 2 35.93 -24.44 23.56
N GLU A 3 36.35 -24.61 22.29
CA GLU A 3 36.14 -23.60 21.25
C GLU A 3 34.74 -23.58 20.65
N MET A 4 34.08 -24.75 20.56
CA MET A 4 32.66 -24.82 20.15
C MET A 4 31.71 -24.15 21.13
N LYS A 5 32.03 -24.11 22.42
CA LYS A 5 31.26 -23.38 23.44
C LYS A 5 31.43 -21.84 23.34
N LYS A 6 32.58 -21.36 22.86
CA LYS A 6 32.83 -19.93 22.63
C LYS A 6 32.14 -19.36 21.39
N MET A 7 31.85 -20.18 20.37
CA MET A 7 31.08 -19.76 19.21
C MET A 7 29.55 -19.64 19.47
N THR A 8 29.03 -20.37 20.45
CA THR A 8 27.61 -20.32 20.84
C THR A 8 27.26 -19.17 21.79
N ALA A 9 28.25 -18.47 22.32
CA ALA A 9 28.08 -17.24 23.11
C ALA A 9 27.92 -15.96 22.27
N LYS A 10 27.74 -16.07 20.95
CA LYS A 10 27.32 -14.95 20.08
C LYS A 10 25.94 -14.51 20.54
N ARG A 11 25.92 -13.42 21.33
CA ARG A 11 24.77 -12.60 21.76
C ARG A 11 23.43 -13.21 21.36
N LYS A 12 22.70 -13.83 22.30
CA LYS A 12 21.27 -14.13 22.16
C LYS A 12 20.61 -12.82 21.68
N LYS A 13 20.29 -12.73 20.40
CA LYS A 13 19.55 -11.58 19.88
C LYS A 13 18.23 -11.58 20.60
N THR A 14 18.00 -10.59 21.45
CA THR A 14 16.74 -10.43 22.21
C THR A 14 15.52 -10.28 21.28
N ASP A 15 15.76 -9.88 20.03
CA ASP A 15 14.72 -9.71 18.98
C ASP A 15 15.18 -10.34 17.65
N PRO A 16 15.07 -11.67 17.49
CA PRO A 16 15.51 -12.36 16.26
C PRO A 16 14.61 -12.09 15.06
N PHE A 17 13.36 -11.70 15.27
CA PHE A 17 12.40 -11.38 14.21
C PHE A 17 12.48 -9.93 13.76
N GLY A 18 13.04 -9.02 14.56
CA GLY A 18 13.08 -7.59 14.28
C GLY A 18 11.76 -6.88 14.64
N LEU A 19 11.02 -7.40 15.63
CA LEU A 19 9.78 -6.81 16.11
C LEU A 19 9.96 -5.40 16.70
N SER A 20 11.21 -5.02 17.02
CA SER A 20 11.55 -3.64 17.38
C SER A 20 11.18 -2.62 16.31
N LEU A 21 11.20 -2.98 15.03
CA LEU A 21 10.79 -2.09 13.94
C LEU A 21 9.28 -1.75 14.03
N LEU A 22 8.46 -2.58 14.68
CA LEU A 22 7.03 -2.34 14.84
C LEU A 22 6.74 -1.09 15.68
N TRP A 23 7.42 -0.94 16.82
CA TRP A 23 7.22 0.25 17.65
C TRP A 23 7.95 1.48 17.09
N ILE A 24 9.05 1.29 16.36
CA ILE A 24 9.70 2.40 15.64
C ILE A 24 8.75 2.91 14.54
N GLY A 25 8.14 2.01 13.78
CA GLY A 25 7.15 2.38 12.77
C GLY A 25 5.95 3.13 13.35
N ALA A 26 5.48 2.74 14.55
CA ALA A 26 4.38 3.42 15.23
C ALA A 26 4.70 4.88 15.60
N LEU A 27 5.97 5.26 15.79
CA LEU A 27 6.36 6.65 16.06
C LEU A 27 6.07 7.57 14.86
N PHE A 28 6.19 7.06 13.63
CA PHE A 28 5.86 7.84 12.43
C PHE A 28 4.37 8.12 12.30
N LEU A 29 3.51 7.27 12.89
CA LEU A 29 2.06 7.41 12.82
C LEU A 29 1.46 8.37 13.87
N VAL A 30 2.28 9.00 14.71
CA VAL A 30 1.82 9.97 15.73
C VAL A 30 1.42 11.30 15.09
N ASN A 31 1.85 11.53 13.87
CA ASN A 31 1.67 12.80 13.19
C ASN A 31 0.20 13.04 12.80
N PRO A 32 -0.39 14.18 13.21
CA PRO A 32 -1.68 14.59 12.69
C PRO A 32 -1.53 15.06 11.24
N LEU A 33 -2.42 14.62 10.37
CA LEU A 33 -2.50 15.07 8.98
C LEU A 33 -2.93 16.54 8.96
N ILE A 34 -2.21 17.36 8.20
CA ILE A 34 -2.60 18.74 7.87
C ILE A 34 -3.01 18.76 6.42
N ASN A 35 -4.30 18.82 6.15
CA ASN A 35 -4.88 18.53 4.85
C ASN A 35 -4.48 17.09 4.41
N THR A 36 -3.91 16.98 3.21
CA THR A 36 -3.33 15.75 2.68
C THR A 36 -1.83 15.64 2.93
N VAL A 37 -1.21 16.66 3.58
CA VAL A 37 0.24 16.69 3.81
C VAL A 37 0.58 16.01 5.11
N ASP A 38 1.45 15.02 5.02
CA ASP A 38 2.01 14.27 6.15
C ASP A 38 3.43 14.79 6.43
N ILE A 39 3.67 15.36 7.62
CA ILE A 39 4.98 15.90 8.01
C ILE A 39 5.98 14.77 8.26
N LEU A 40 5.53 13.68 8.89
CA LEU A 40 6.31 12.45 9.05
C LEU A 40 5.72 11.42 8.08
N PRO A 41 6.44 10.97 7.04
CA PRO A 41 5.84 10.09 6.05
C PRO A 41 5.39 8.77 6.69
N ASP A 42 4.09 8.61 6.87
CA ASP A 42 3.43 7.39 7.33
C ASP A 42 3.87 6.18 6.54
N THR A 43 4.19 6.38 5.27
CA THR A 43 4.79 5.39 4.39
C THR A 43 5.99 4.71 5.04
N ALA A 44 6.90 5.47 5.66
CA ALA A 44 8.06 4.91 6.36
C ALA A 44 7.62 4.08 7.59
N GLY A 45 6.62 4.57 8.33
CA GLY A 45 6.04 3.86 9.47
C GLY A 45 5.46 2.51 9.07
N TYR A 46 4.63 2.47 8.05
CA TYR A 46 4.01 1.23 7.57
C TYR A 46 5.02 0.26 6.94
N ILE A 47 6.05 0.74 6.24
CA ILE A 47 7.15 -0.10 5.73
C ILE A 47 7.88 -0.76 6.90
N LEU A 48 8.24 -0.02 7.95
CA LEU A 48 8.92 -0.57 9.11
C LEU A 48 8.05 -1.61 9.83
N MET A 49 6.74 -1.36 9.97
CA MET A 49 5.79 -2.33 10.52
C MET A 49 5.70 -3.59 9.66
N ALA A 50 5.61 -3.47 8.34
CA ALA A 50 5.59 -4.62 7.44
C ALA A 50 6.89 -5.44 7.51
N LEU A 51 8.05 -4.77 7.52
CA LEU A 51 9.35 -5.43 7.64
C LEU A 51 9.51 -6.17 8.97
N SER A 52 8.98 -5.62 10.06
CA SER A 52 9.01 -6.26 11.39
C SER A 52 8.28 -7.62 11.39
N LEU A 53 7.22 -7.73 10.60
CA LEU A 53 6.41 -8.94 10.52
C LEU A 53 6.89 -9.95 9.47
N GLY A 54 7.79 -9.55 8.55
CA GLY A 54 8.15 -10.33 7.37
C GLY A 54 8.58 -11.77 7.64
N ARG A 55 9.27 -12.03 8.74
CA ARG A 55 9.71 -13.38 9.13
C ARG A 55 8.62 -14.15 9.89
N ILE A 56 7.99 -13.53 10.88
CA ILE A 56 6.98 -14.18 11.70
C ILE A 56 5.67 -14.43 10.93
N ALA A 57 5.40 -13.66 9.90
CA ALA A 57 4.27 -13.83 9.00
C ALA A 57 4.25 -15.19 8.27
N THR A 58 5.40 -15.86 8.17
CA THR A 58 5.46 -17.21 7.59
C THR A 58 4.96 -18.30 8.54
N LEU A 59 4.86 -17.98 9.84
CA LEU A 59 4.50 -18.92 10.91
C LEU A 59 3.04 -18.78 11.35
N HIS A 60 2.40 -17.63 11.12
CA HIS A 60 1.05 -17.35 11.58
C HIS A 60 0.24 -16.51 10.58
N GLU A 61 -1.00 -16.94 10.29
CA GLU A 61 -1.85 -16.32 9.27
C GLU A 61 -2.28 -14.89 9.64
N GLY A 62 -2.59 -14.59 10.91
CA GLY A 62 -2.90 -13.24 11.37
C GLY A 62 -1.73 -12.27 11.15
N MET A 63 -0.49 -12.69 11.47
CA MET A 63 0.71 -11.88 11.21
C MET A 63 0.95 -11.66 9.72
N LYS A 64 0.64 -12.66 8.88
CA LYS A 64 0.69 -12.57 7.42
C LYS A 64 -0.32 -11.56 6.88
N LYS A 65 -1.56 -11.62 7.38
CA LYS A 65 -2.62 -10.66 7.04
C LYS A 65 -2.22 -9.24 7.43
N ALA A 66 -1.65 -9.06 8.63
CA ALA A 66 -1.14 -7.78 9.11
C ALA A 66 -0.02 -7.25 8.20
N MET A 67 0.99 -8.06 7.90
CA MET A 67 2.10 -7.67 7.00
C MET A 67 1.59 -7.22 5.64
N ARG A 68 0.69 -7.98 5.01
CA ARG A 68 0.11 -7.64 3.70
C ARG A 68 -0.58 -6.28 3.73
N ASN A 69 -1.41 -6.06 4.73
CA ASN A 69 -2.17 -4.81 4.83
C ASN A 69 -1.28 -3.61 5.21
N PHE A 70 -0.20 -3.80 5.97
CA PHE A 70 0.79 -2.72 6.18
C PHE A 70 1.53 -2.35 4.89
N ILE A 71 1.80 -3.31 3.99
CA ILE A 71 2.33 -2.98 2.65
C ILE A 71 1.32 -2.15 1.86
N PHE A 72 0.02 -2.51 1.88
CA PHE A 72 -1.02 -1.71 1.23
C PHE A 72 -1.11 -0.30 1.83
N LEU A 73 -1.07 -0.17 3.15
CA LEU A 73 -1.06 1.13 3.82
C LEU A 73 0.15 1.99 3.43
N ALA A 74 1.34 1.38 3.36
CA ALA A 74 2.55 2.09 2.91
C ALA A 74 2.38 2.63 1.49
N VAL A 75 1.76 1.85 0.61
CA VAL A 75 1.52 2.23 -0.78
C VAL A 75 0.46 3.33 -0.87
N ILE A 76 -0.66 3.20 -0.15
CA ILE A 76 -1.73 4.22 -0.10
C ILE A 76 -1.18 5.54 0.46
N SER A 77 -0.41 5.48 1.56
CA SER A 77 0.21 6.66 2.16
C SER A 77 1.24 7.32 1.24
N ALA A 78 2.03 6.53 0.48
CA ALA A 78 2.94 7.07 -0.52
C ALA A 78 2.17 7.75 -1.67
N ALA A 79 1.06 7.17 -2.11
CA ALA A 79 0.20 7.77 -3.12
C ALA A 79 -0.39 9.09 -2.62
N GLN A 80 -0.89 9.13 -1.37
CA GLN A 80 -1.40 10.34 -0.73
C GLN A 80 -0.34 11.44 -0.66
N LEU A 81 0.89 11.11 -0.25
CA LEU A 81 2.00 12.07 -0.18
C LEU A 81 2.33 12.67 -1.53
N LEU A 82 2.36 11.86 -2.58
CA LEU A 82 2.62 12.35 -3.95
C LEU A 82 1.44 13.16 -4.49
N SER A 83 0.21 12.76 -4.20
CA SER A 83 -1.00 13.51 -4.58
C SER A 83 -1.06 14.88 -3.89
N ALA A 84 -0.44 15.01 -2.71
CA ALA A 84 -0.38 16.29 -2.00
C ALA A 84 0.34 17.39 -2.80
N LEU A 85 1.24 17.04 -3.73
CA LEU A 85 1.88 17.99 -4.63
C LEU A 85 0.88 18.70 -5.56
N GLY A 86 -0.26 18.07 -5.83
CA GLY A 86 -1.33 18.64 -6.65
C GLY A 86 -2.38 19.43 -5.88
N THR A 87 -2.40 19.36 -4.55
CA THR A 87 -3.47 19.99 -3.74
C THR A 87 -3.63 21.50 -3.91
N PRO A 88 -2.57 22.32 -4.15
CA PRO A 88 -2.73 23.75 -4.38
C PRO A 88 -3.59 24.11 -5.59
N PHE A 89 -3.78 23.16 -6.51
CA PHE A 89 -4.53 23.34 -7.76
C PHE A 89 -5.94 22.76 -7.72
N LEU A 90 -6.33 22.11 -6.60
CA LEU A 90 -7.64 21.48 -6.46
C LEU A 90 -8.64 22.48 -5.87
N SER A 91 -9.89 22.43 -6.35
CA SER A 91 -11.00 23.09 -5.64
C SER A 91 -11.30 22.36 -4.33
N ASP A 92 -11.91 23.05 -3.37
CA ASP A 92 -12.23 22.50 -2.06
C ASP A 92 -13.06 21.22 -2.14
N SER A 93 -13.98 21.14 -3.10
CA SER A 93 -14.82 19.94 -3.34
C SER A 93 -13.99 18.72 -3.75
N TYR A 94 -13.01 18.92 -4.62
CA TYR A 94 -12.11 17.84 -5.05
C TYR A 94 -11.09 17.49 -3.98
N LEU A 95 -10.63 18.46 -3.21
CA LEU A 95 -9.78 18.21 -2.06
C LEU A 95 -10.47 17.34 -1.03
N LEU A 96 -11.76 17.62 -0.74
CA LEU A 96 -12.58 16.79 0.16
C LEU A 96 -12.74 15.38 -0.39
N LEU A 97 -13.09 15.25 -1.68
CA LEU A 97 -13.27 13.94 -2.33
C LEU A 97 -11.99 13.11 -2.25
N MET A 98 -10.85 13.72 -2.58
CA MET A 98 -9.54 13.06 -2.52
C MET A 98 -9.19 12.62 -1.09
N THR A 99 -9.34 13.53 -0.11
CA THR A 99 -9.08 13.24 1.30
C THR A 99 -9.98 12.09 1.79
N PHE A 100 -11.26 12.11 1.43
CA PHE A 100 -12.21 11.07 1.79
C PHE A 100 -11.85 9.71 1.16
N ILE A 101 -11.47 9.69 -0.12
CA ILE A 101 -11.02 8.46 -0.80
C ILE A 101 -9.82 7.85 -0.06
N PHE A 102 -8.80 8.64 0.25
CA PHE A 102 -7.64 8.14 0.97
C PHE A 102 -7.99 7.65 2.38
N ALA A 103 -8.84 8.37 3.13
CA ALA A 103 -9.28 7.96 4.46
C ALA A 103 -10.03 6.60 4.41
N VAL A 104 -10.90 6.41 3.42
CA VAL A 104 -11.62 5.13 3.23
C VAL A 104 -10.66 4.00 2.86
N LEU A 105 -9.75 4.22 1.91
CA LEU A 105 -8.77 3.21 1.50
C LEU A 105 -7.83 2.83 2.64
N GLN A 106 -7.37 3.80 3.42
CA GLN A 106 -6.57 3.55 4.62
C GLN A 106 -7.39 2.76 5.65
N GLY A 107 -8.66 3.09 5.88
CA GLY A 107 -9.55 2.34 6.77
C GLY A 107 -9.69 0.88 6.35
N ILE A 108 -9.98 0.62 5.08
CA ILE A 108 -10.12 -0.75 4.52
C ILE A 108 -8.86 -1.60 4.77
N ALA A 109 -7.67 -1.00 4.69
CA ALA A 109 -6.41 -1.71 4.92
C ALA A 109 -6.00 -1.75 6.41
N PHE A 110 -6.25 -0.68 7.18
CA PHE A 110 -5.81 -0.54 8.56
C PHE A 110 -6.53 -1.49 9.52
N PHE A 111 -7.87 -1.59 9.43
CA PHE A 111 -8.63 -2.46 10.33
C PHE A 111 -8.20 -3.92 10.23
N PRO A 112 -8.03 -4.53 9.05
CA PRO A 112 -7.50 -5.89 8.94
C PRO A 112 -6.03 -6.00 9.37
N ALA A 113 -5.20 -4.97 9.14
CA ALA A 113 -3.80 -4.97 9.57
C ALA A 113 -3.69 -5.09 11.08
N ILE A 114 -4.39 -4.21 11.79
CA ILE A 114 -4.37 -4.16 13.26
C ILE A 114 -5.04 -5.40 13.86
N THR A 115 -6.17 -5.84 13.31
CA THR A 115 -6.82 -7.08 13.78
C THR A 115 -5.89 -8.27 13.65
N GLY A 116 -5.26 -8.48 12.49
CA GLY A 116 -4.31 -9.56 12.28
C GLY A 116 -3.06 -9.48 13.15
N LEU A 117 -2.56 -8.26 13.43
CA LEU A 117 -1.44 -8.03 14.34
C LEU A 117 -1.78 -8.48 15.76
N PHE A 118 -2.93 -8.07 16.29
CA PHE A 118 -3.35 -8.41 17.64
C PHE A 118 -3.76 -9.89 17.76
N GLU A 119 -4.35 -10.50 16.72
CA GLU A 119 -4.55 -11.96 16.64
C GLU A 119 -3.23 -12.71 16.72
N GLY A 120 -2.18 -12.19 16.07
CA GLY A 120 -0.84 -12.77 16.16
C GLY A 120 -0.21 -12.66 17.55
N PHE A 121 -0.43 -11.56 18.26
CA PHE A 121 0.01 -11.43 19.66
C PHE A 121 -0.78 -12.36 20.59
N ASP A 122 -2.09 -12.49 20.41
CA ASP A 122 -2.92 -13.42 21.16
C ASP A 122 -2.48 -14.87 20.94
N TRP A 123 -2.16 -15.24 19.70
CA TRP A 123 -1.58 -16.54 19.35
C TRP A 123 -0.25 -16.81 20.09
N LEU A 124 0.63 -15.81 20.22
CA LEU A 124 1.87 -15.96 21.00
C LEU A 124 1.57 -16.18 22.48
N GLY A 125 0.54 -15.52 23.02
CA GLY A 125 0.09 -15.70 24.38
C GLY A 125 -0.50 -17.09 24.64
N THR A 126 -1.44 -17.51 23.79
CA THR A 126 -2.21 -18.74 23.99
C THR A 126 -1.43 -20.00 23.60
N ARG A 127 -0.69 -19.97 22.48
CA ARG A 127 0.00 -21.15 21.96
C ARG A 127 1.35 -21.40 22.61
N TYR A 128 2.08 -20.34 22.96
CA TYR A 128 3.43 -20.44 23.51
C TYR A 128 3.52 -20.00 24.97
N GLY A 129 2.38 -19.71 25.59
CA GLY A 129 2.32 -19.35 27.00
C GLY A 129 3.09 -18.07 27.33
N LEU A 130 3.15 -17.09 26.41
CA LEU A 130 3.84 -15.83 26.61
C LEU A 130 2.95 -14.85 27.42
N PRO A 131 3.15 -14.70 28.76
CA PRO A 131 2.25 -13.86 29.56
C PRO A 131 2.28 -12.40 29.15
N ALA A 132 3.43 -11.92 28.66
CA ALA A 132 3.59 -10.55 28.17
C ALA A 132 2.68 -10.23 26.97
N ALA A 133 2.26 -11.22 26.18
CA ALA A 133 1.34 -11.02 25.07
C ALA A 133 -0.09 -10.73 25.53
N ALA A 134 -0.56 -11.31 26.62
CA ALA A 134 -1.88 -11.01 27.19
C ALA A 134 -1.92 -9.65 27.91
N GLY A 135 -0.79 -9.21 28.48
CA GLY A 135 -0.68 -7.91 29.14
C GLY A 135 0.62 -7.77 29.92
N ILE A 136 1.10 -6.53 30.01
CA ILE A 136 2.36 -6.20 30.66
C ILE A 136 2.08 -5.45 31.96
N LYS A 137 2.65 -5.94 33.04
CA LYS A 137 2.61 -5.26 34.36
C LYS A 137 3.70 -4.20 34.40
N LYS A 138 3.33 -2.92 34.46
CA LYS A 138 4.27 -1.82 34.65
C LYS A 138 4.84 -1.80 36.06
N ARG A 139 6.02 -1.16 36.23
CA ARG A 139 6.66 -0.96 37.55
C ARG A 139 5.74 -0.32 38.57
N ASN A 140 4.74 0.44 38.13
CA ASN A 140 3.73 1.10 38.97
C ASN A 140 2.51 0.19 39.27
N GLY A 141 2.60 -1.12 39.10
CA GLY A 141 1.50 -2.07 39.33
C GLY A 141 0.38 -2.06 38.27
N LYS A 142 0.31 -1.06 37.40
CA LYS A 142 -0.71 -0.97 36.33
C LYS A 142 -0.40 -1.95 35.20
N THR A 143 -1.40 -2.73 34.80
CA THR A 143 -1.29 -3.64 33.64
C THR A 143 -1.71 -2.93 32.36
N VAL A 144 -0.92 -3.08 31.31
CA VAL A 144 -1.28 -2.67 29.93
C VAL A 144 -1.80 -3.91 29.23
N ALA A 145 -3.12 -4.12 29.26
CA ALA A 145 -3.76 -5.26 28.61
C ALA A 145 -3.79 -5.12 27.08
N LEU A 146 -3.67 -6.23 26.37
CA LEU A 146 -3.77 -6.33 24.90
C LEU A 146 -5.04 -5.65 24.38
N SER A 147 -6.19 -5.92 24.99
CA SER A 147 -7.48 -5.34 24.60
C SER A 147 -7.53 -3.81 24.72
N SER A 148 -6.83 -3.26 25.73
CA SER A 148 -6.73 -1.80 25.91
C SER A 148 -5.88 -1.16 24.81
N VAL A 149 -4.75 -1.77 24.46
CA VAL A 149 -3.87 -1.27 23.38
C VAL A 149 -4.60 -1.35 22.04
N ARG A 150 -5.29 -2.47 21.77
CA ARG A 150 -6.09 -2.65 20.56
C ARG A 150 -7.15 -1.56 20.39
N ARG A 151 -7.98 -1.34 21.42
CA ARG A 151 -9.03 -0.30 21.40
C ARG A 151 -8.45 1.10 21.17
N LEU A 152 -7.35 1.42 21.85
CA LEU A 152 -6.71 2.72 21.70
C LEU A 152 -6.07 2.90 20.31
N THR A 153 -5.56 1.82 19.70
CA THR A 153 -5.05 1.85 18.32
C THR A 153 -6.15 2.18 17.32
N PHE A 154 -7.32 1.57 17.46
CA PHE A 154 -8.47 1.90 16.60
C PHE A 154 -8.96 3.34 16.83
N ALA A 155 -9.07 3.77 18.09
CA ALA A 155 -9.49 5.13 18.41
C ALA A 155 -8.53 6.19 17.83
N ALA A 156 -7.21 5.97 17.97
CA ALA A 156 -6.21 6.88 17.41
C ALA A 156 -6.32 7.00 15.89
N PHE A 157 -6.52 5.89 15.21
CA PHE A 157 -6.72 5.89 13.75
C PHE A 157 -8.01 6.63 13.35
N ILE A 158 -9.15 6.32 13.99
CA ILE A 158 -10.43 6.96 13.66
C ILE A 158 -10.36 8.47 13.89
N VAL A 159 -9.81 8.91 15.01
CA VAL A 159 -9.67 10.35 15.32
C VAL A 159 -8.77 11.04 14.30
N ARG A 160 -7.70 10.37 13.88
CA ARG A 160 -6.78 10.89 12.87
C ARG A 160 -7.46 11.05 11.51
N GLU A 161 -8.14 10.03 11.01
CA GLU A 161 -8.84 10.07 9.71
C GLU A 161 -10.02 11.06 9.74
N ALA A 162 -10.79 11.08 10.82
CA ALA A 162 -11.84 12.10 11.00
C ALA A 162 -11.26 13.51 11.03
N GLY A 163 -10.10 13.70 11.68
CA GLY A 163 -9.39 14.97 11.73
C GLY A 163 -8.88 15.46 10.38
N SER A 164 -8.65 14.56 9.42
CA SER A 164 -8.27 14.93 8.05
C SER A 164 -9.48 15.38 7.20
N VAL A 165 -10.66 14.82 7.43
CA VAL A 165 -11.86 15.04 6.62
C VAL A 165 -12.70 16.20 7.16
N ILE A 166 -12.94 16.25 8.48
CA ILE A 166 -13.89 17.19 9.11
C ILE A 166 -13.56 18.66 8.81
N PRO A 167 -12.30 19.14 8.85
CA PRO A 167 -12.00 20.55 8.61
C PRO A 167 -12.29 21.03 7.19
N VAL A 168 -12.36 20.12 6.22
CA VAL A 168 -12.62 20.48 4.81
C VAL A 168 -14.13 20.55 4.53
N LEU A 169 -14.98 19.92 5.36
CA LEU A 169 -16.43 19.88 5.15
C LEU A 169 -17.09 21.27 5.02
N PRO A 170 -16.76 22.30 5.83
CA PRO A 170 -17.40 23.61 5.71
C PRO A 170 -17.21 24.27 4.35
N ALA A 171 -16.04 24.09 3.74
CA ALA A 171 -15.74 24.67 2.43
C ALA A 171 -16.62 24.09 1.31
N VAL A 172 -17.11 22.86 1.45
CA VAL A 172 -17.90 22.17 0.42
C VAL A 172 -19.40 22.33 0.63
N THR A 173 -19.86 22.29 1.88
CA THR A 173 -21.31 22.34 2.19
C THR A 173 -21.94 23.67 1.87
N MET A 174 -21.15 24.74 1.71
CA MET A 174 -21.63 26.11 1.57
C MET A 174 -21.54 26.69 0.16
N THR A 175 -20.95 26.00 -0.81
CA THR A 175 -20.91 26.47 -2.21
C THR A 175 -22.28 26.41 -2.92
N GLY A 176 -23.30 25.84 -2.27
CA GLY A 176 -24.67 25.69 -2.82
C GLY A 176 -25.74 26.55 -2.19
N VAL A 177 -25.40 27.45 -1.26
CA VAL A 177 -26.42 28.33 -0.65
C VAL A 177 -26.81 29.43 -1.63
N THR A 178 -27.95 29.27 -2.28
CA THR A 178 -28.63 30.32 -3.02
C THR A 178 -28.93 31.48 -2.06
N TYR A 179 -28.35 32.64 -2.37
CA TYR A 179 -28.60 33.88 -1.63
C TYR A 179 -30.08 34.22 -1.67
N PHE A 180 -30.76 34.07 -0.53
CA PHE A 180 -32.03 34.77 -0.35
C PHE A 180 -31.68 36.24 -0.02
N PRO A 181 -32.22 37.20 -0.76
CA PRO A 181 -32.01 38.63 -0.46
C PRO A 181 -32.49 38.93 0.97
N GLY A 182 -31.55 39.34 1.84
CA GLY A 182 -31.86 39.65 3.24
C GLY A 182 -31.37 38.63 4.29
N ALA A 183 -30.86 37.49 3.91
CA ALA A 183 -30.23 36.53 4.84
C ALA A 183 -28.77 36.90 5.07
N TYR A 184 -28.34 37.03 6.33
CA TYR A 184 -26.93 37.14 6.70
C TYR A 184 -26.23 35.83 6.25
N SER A 185 -25.41 35.92 5.22
CA SER A 185 -24.58 34.80 4.80
C SER A 185 -23.48 34.62 5.85
N THR A 186 -23.63 33.66 6.74
CA THR A 186 -22.56 33.23 7.61
C THR A 186 -21.52 32.53 6.74
N ASP A 187 -20.36 33.14 6.57
CA ASP A 187 -19.26 32.52 5.85
C ASP A 187 -18.63 31.41 6.71
N TRP A 188 -19.11 30.19 6.49
CA TRP A 188 -18.68 29.02 7.25
C TRP A 188 -17.22 28.61 6.92
N THR A 189 -16.62 29.17 5.87
CA THR A 189 -15.20 28.95 5.55
C THR A 189 -14.30 29.51 6.66
N LEU A 190 -14.79 30.49 7.45
CA LEU A 190 -14.12 30.98 8.64
C LEU A 190 -13.94 29.92 9.73
N LEU A 191 -14.74 28.85 9.73
CA LEU A 191 -14.58 27.74 10.67
C LEU A 191 -13.48 26.75 10.27
N THR A 192 -13.03 26.75 9.04
CA THR A 192 -12.01 25.82 8.53
C THR A 192 -10.70 25.90 9.34
N PRO A 193 -10.07 27.07 9.56
CA PRO A 193 -8.83 27.14 10.34
C PRO A 193 -8.97 26.66 11.79
N PRO A 194 -9.99 27.08 12.58
CA PRO A 194 -10.16 26.57 13.94
C PRO A 194 -10.46 25.07 13.98
N LEU A 195 -11.17 24.51 13.00
CA LEU A 195 -11.40 23.07 12.91
C LEU A 195 -10.09 22.29 12.65
N TYR A 196 -9.18 22.81 11.83
CA TYR A 196 -7.84 22.21 11.67
C TYR A 196 -7.07 22.20 13.00
N VAL A 197 -7.07 23.30 13.74
CA VAL A 197 -6.39 23.38 15.04
C VAL A 197 -7.00 22.38 16.03
N LEU A 198 -8.33 22.29 16.11
CA LEU A 198 -9.03 21.36 16.97
C LEU A 198 -8.75 19.90 16.57
N ALA A 199 -8.79 19.58 15.29
CA ALA A 199 -8.46 18.26 14.77
C ALA A 199 -7.02 17.86 15.12
N TRP A 200 -6.10 18.80 14.99
CA TRP A 200 -4.69 18.59 15.35
C TRP A 200 -4.50 18.33 16.83
N ILE A 201 -5.12 19.13 17.71
CA ILE A 201 -5.09 18.92 19.16
C ILE A 201 -5.71 17.60 19.53
N ALA A 202 -6.88 17.24 18.97
CA ALA A 202 -7.55 15.98 19.23
C ALA A 202 -6.71 14.79 18.76
N GLY A 203 -6.11 14.91 17.56
CA GLY A 203 -5.19 13.92 17.00
C GLY A 203 -4.00 13.65 17.92
N LEU A 204 -3.31 14.68 18.39
CA LEU A 204 -2.19 14.54 19.34
C LEU A 204 -2.64 14.00 20.70
N ALA A 205 -3.78 14.48 21.23
CA ALA A 205 -4.31 14.05 22.50
C ALA A 205 -4.60 12.54 22.57
N VAL A 206 -4.94 11.92 21.42
CA VAL A 206 -5.19 10.47 21.33
C VAL A 206 -3.94 9.71 20.87
N SER A 207 -3.19 10.22 19.90
CA SER A 207 -2.04 9.54 19.30
C SER A 207 -0.85 9.42 20.26
N VAL A 208 -0.58 10.45 21.08
CA VAL A 208 0.54 10.40 22.04
C VAL A 208 0.33 9.34 23.13
N PRO A 209 -0.81 9.28 23.84
CA PRO A 209 -1.10 8.19 24.79
C PRO A 209 -1.12 6.81 24.10
N TRP A 210 -1.61 6.73 22.87
CA TRP A 210 -1.60 5.50 22.11
C TRP A 210 -0.17 5.00 21.87
N VAL A 211 0.71 5.82 21.29
CA VAL A 211 2.07 5.38 21.00
C VAL A 211 2.84 5.00 22.25
N ILE A 212 2.70 5.74 23.34
CA ILE A 212 3.35 5.42 24.63
C ILE A 212 2.92 4.03 25.12
N ARG A 213 1.61 3.70 25.00
CA ARG A 213 1.10 2.37 25.41
C ARG A 213 1.52 1.29 24.43
N PHE A 214 1.44 1.55 23.14
CA PHE A 214 1.84 0.61 22.10
C PHE A 214 3.32 0.25 22.17
N VAL A 215 4.20 1.26 22.29
CA VAL A 215 5.65 1.07 22.46
C VAL A 215 5.96 0.29 23.74
N SER A 216 5.31 0.65 24.84
CA SER A 216 5.49 -0.07 26.12
C SER A 216 5.06 -1.52 26.01
N TYR A 217 3.93 -1.79 25.32
CA TYR A 217 3.41 -3.12 25.09
C TYR A 217 4.37 -3.94 24.23
N VAL A 218 4.75 -3.45 23.05
CA VAL A 218 5.64 -4.19 22.13
C VAL A 218 7.01 -4.46 22.77
N LYS A 219 7.60 -3.46 23.43
CA LYS A 219 8.88 -3.66 24.16
C LYS A 219 8.75 -4.72 25.26
N GLY A 220 7.65 -4.75 25.97
CA GLY A 220 7.41 -5.76 26.99
C GLY A 220 7.23 -7.16 26.42
N VAL A 221 6.52 -7.30 25.28
CA VAL A 221 6.42 -8.58 24.57
C VAL A 221 7.79 -9.07 24.11
N ILE A 222 8.62 -8.19 23.54
CA ILE A 222 9.99 -8.53 23.10
C ILE A 222 10.85 -8.96 24.31
N SER A 223 10.82 -8.22 25.41
CA SER A 223 11.64 -8.51 26.59
C SER A 223 11.21 -9.79 27.32
N GLY A 224 9.90 -10.04 27.39
CA GLY A 224 9.35 -11.25 28.03
C GLY A 224 9.41 -12.51 27.14
N GLY A 225 9.58 -12.36 25.83
CA GLY A 225 9.48 -13.44 24.85
C GLY A 225 10.81 -14.07 24.42
N GLY A 226 11.95 -13.77 25.05
CA GLY A 226 13.27 -14.15 24.54
C GLY A 226 13.45 -15.63 24.23
N GLU A 227 12.96 -16.55 25.07
CA GLU A 227 13.03 -18.00 24.84
C GLU A 227 12.04 -18.46 23.76
N VAL A 228 10.83 -17.95 23.79
CA VAL A 228 9.79 -18.24 22.81
C VAL A 228 10.22 -17.78 21.42
N PHE A 229 10.75 -16.56 21.31
CA PHE A 229 11.25 -16.05 20.02
C PHE A 229 12.47 -16.79 19.54
N SER A 230 13.36 -17.26 20.42
CA SER A 230 14.48 -18.09 20.03
C SER A 230 14.03 -19.45 19.47
N SER A 231 13.08 -20.12 20.10
CA SER A 231 12.53 -21.39 19.62
C SER A 231 11.78 -21.23 18.30
N LEU A 232 10.95 -20.19 18.17
CA LEU A 232 10.27 -19.86 16.93
C LEU A 232 11.24 -19.52 15.78
N TYR A 233 12.32 -18.83 16.09
CA TYR A 233 13.33 -18.49 15.11
C TYR A 233 14.09 -19.73 14.62
N THR A 234 14.42 -20.67 15.52
CA THR A 234 14.99 -21.96 15.12
C THR A 234 14.03 -22.73 14.21
N ARG A 235 12.73 -22.73 14.53
CA ARG A 235 11.71 -23.32 13.68
C ARG A 235 11.64 -22.63 12.29
N TYR A 236 11.71 -21.30 12.25
CA TYR A 236 11.78 -20.54 11.01
C TYR A 236 13.02 -20.89 10.18
N GLU A 237 14.19 -21.06 10.83
CA GLU A 237 15.42 -21.46 10.15
C GLU A 237 15.33 -22.88 9.57
N THR A 238 14.76 -23.83 10.32
CA THR A 238 14.64 -25.23 9.89
C THR A 238 13.54 -25.45 8.86
N GLU A 239 12.39 -24.82 9.01
CA GLU A 239 11.23 -25.02 8.12
C GLU A 239 11.23 -24.12 6.88
N VAL A 240 11.77 -22.89 7.00
CA VAL A 240 11.67 -21.90 5.93
C VAL A 240 13.01 -21.62 5.26
N LEU A 241 14.10 -21.42 6.04
CA LEU A 241 15.38 -21.04 5.49
C LEU A 241 16.25 -22.21 5.03
N ALA A 242 16.12 -23.39 5.64
CA ALA A 242 16.90 -24.57 5.26
C ALA A 242 16.52 -25.04 3.84
N ASP A 243 15.25 -24.91 3.46
CA ASP A 243 14.79 -25.31 2.13
C ASP A 243 14.84 -24.16 1.11
N VAL A 244 15.52 -24.44 -0.03
CA VAL A 244 15.54 -23.52 -1.20
C VAL A 244 14.12 -23.22 -1.70
N ARG A 245 13.22 -24.20 -1.60
CA ARG A 245 11.81 -24.11 -1.98
C ARG A 245 11.08 -23.09 -1.11
N GLY A 246 11.25 -23.17 0.22
CA GLY A 246 10.65 -22.24 1.18
C GLY A 246 11.08 -20.80 0.93
N ARG A 247 12.38 -20.56 0.66
CA ARG A 247 12.92 -19.22 0.33
C ARG A 247 12.34 -18.67 -0.96
N THR A 248 12.21 -19.52 -2.00
CA THR A 248 11.64 -19.08 -3.28
C THR A 248 10.15 -18.75 -3.14
N ALA A 249 9.40 -19.58 -2.41
CA ALA A 249 8.00 -19.35 -2.11
C ALA A 249 7.78 -18.04 -1.33
N ALA A 250 8.59 -17.78 -0.31
CA ALA A 250 8.51 -16.54 0.48
C ALA A 250 8.73 -15.29 -0.37
N ARG A 251 9.74 -15.28 -1.24
CA ARG A 251 10.02 -14.16 -2.16
C ARG A 251 8.87 -13.93 -3.15
N MET A 252 8.33 -15.01 -3.70
CA MET A 252 7.23 -14.94 -4.65
C MET A 252 5.95 -14.41 -4.02
N LYS A 253 5.67 -14.77 -2.76
CA LYS A 253 4.54 -14.22 -2.01
C LYS A 253 4.63 -12.71 -1.85
N VAL A 254 5.81 -12.20 -1.46
CA VAL A 254 6.03 -10.75 -1.33
C VAL A 254 5.87 -10.06 -2.69
N ALA A 255 6.41 -10.64 -3.77
CA ALA A 255 6.24 -10.10 -5.11
C ALA A 255 4.77 -10.02 -5.52
N LEU A 256 3.96 -11.06 -5.24
CA LEU A 256 2.52 -11.06 -5.54
C LEU A 256 1.76 -10.00 -4.75
N ILE A 257 2.10 -9.77 -3.48
CA ILE A 257 1.51 -8.69 -2.68
C ILE A 257 1.82 -7.32 -3.29
N MET A 258 3.07 -7.09 -3.70
CA MET A 258 3.46 -5.85 -4.38
C MET A 258 2.71 -5.66 -5.71
N LEU A 259 2.48 -6.74 -6.46
CA LEU A 259 1.70 -6.70 -7.70
C LEU A 259 0.21 -6.43 -7.45
N CYS A 260 -0.37 -6.95 -6.36
CA CYS A 260 -1.72 -6.56 -5.93
C CYS A 260 -1.79 -5.05 -5.63
N ALA A 261 -0.79 -4.51 -4.92
CA ALA A 261 -0.71 -3.09 -4.64
C ALA A 261 -0.50 -2.26 -5.91
N ALA A 262 0.35 -2.71 -6.83
CA ALA A 262 0.54 -2.07 -8.13
C ALA A 262 -0.77 -2.03 -8.95
N ALA A 263 -1.53 -3.13 -8.96
CA ALA A 263 -2.83 -3.19 -9.62
C ALA A 263 -3.86 -2.22 -9.00
N ALA A 264 -3.87 -2.10 -7.67
CA ALA A 264 -4.76 -1.16 -6.98
C ALA A 264 -4.42 0.31 -7.28
N LEU A 265 -3.13 0.63 -7.41
CA LEU A 265 -2.65 1.98 -7.75
C LEU A 265 -2.70 2.29 -9.24
N SER A 266 -2.86 1.28 -10.10
CA SER A 266 -3.03 1.50 -11.55
C SER A 266 -4.42 2.04 -11.91
N LEU A 267 -5.24 2.35 -10.91
CA LEU A 267 -6.46 3.14 -11.07
C LEU A 267 -6.09 4.55 -11.49
N ASP A 268 -6.18 4.83 -12.78
CA ASP A 268 -6.06 6.19 -13.30
C ASP A 268 -7.33 6.97 -12.93
N MET A 269 -7.35 7.56 -11.75
CA MET A 269 -8.40 8.48 -11.32
C MET A 269 -7.92 9.91 -11.50
N TYR A 270 -8.43 10.56 -12.53
CA TYR A 270 -8.18 11.97 -12.79
C TYR A 270 -9.21 12.84 -12.06
N VAL A 271 -8.72 13.69 -11.18
CA VAL A 271 -9.52 14.74 -10.54
C VAL A 271 -8.93 16.08 -10.98
N ASP A 272 -9.72 16.90 -11.64
CA ASP A 272 -9.26 18.17 -12.26
C ASP A 272 -8.00 18.01 -13.15
N GLY A 273 -7.92 16.88 -13.87
CA GLY A 273 -6.78 16.57 -14.72
C GLY A 273 -5.52 16.11 -13.95
N LEU A 274 -5.55 15.91 -12.64
CA LEU A 274 -4.52 15.26 -11.83
C LEU A 274 -4.84 13.79 -11.66
N ASN A 275 -3.86 12.93 -11.96
CA ASN A 275 -3.95 11.55 -11.54
C ASN A 275 -3.70 11.46 -10.03
N ILE A 276 -4.69 11.00 -9.28
CA ILE A 276 -4.58 10.81 -7.82
C ILE A 276 -3.53 9.74 -7.49
N PHE A 277 -3.39 8.73 -8.36
CA PHE A 277 -2.45 7.63 -8.16
C PHE A 277 -1.28 7.73 -9.13
N PRO A 278 -0.11 8.24 -8.69
CA PRO A 278 1.02 8.48 -9.58
C PRO A 278 1.57 7.18 -10.17
N GLY A 279 1.64 7.12 -11.50
CA GLY A 279 2.13 5.96 -12.27
C GLY A 279 3.55 5.53 -11.90
N LEU A 280 4.36 6.45 -11.38
CA LEU A 280 5.71 6.18 -10.90
C LEU A 280 5.75 5.13 -9.76
N LEU A 281 4.75 5.14 -8.84
CA LEU A 281 4.65 4.14 -7.76
C LEU A 281 4.32 2.75 -8.28
N VAL A 282 3.42 2.66 -9.25
CA VAL A 282 3.08 1.39 -9.93
C VAL A 282 4.36 0.78 -10.51
N SER A 283 5.15 1.60 -11.20
CA SER A 283 6.41 1.16 -11.81
C SER A 283 7.46 0.74 -10.76
N ALA A 284 7.57 1.47 -9.65
CA ALA A 284 8.45 1.10 -8.54
C ALA A 284 8.07 -0.25 -7.93
N LEU A 285 6.78 -0.53 -7.74
CA LEU A 285 6.29 -1.81 -7.23
C LEU A 285 6.53 -2.96 -8.22
N ILE A 286 6.39 -2.71 -9.52
CA ILE A 286 6.74 -3.69 -10.57
C ILE A 286 8.25 -3.99 -10.53
N ILE A 287 9.10 -2.96 -10.45
CA ILE A 287 10.56 -3.13 -10.31
C ILE A 287 10.90 -3.98 -9.08
N ALA A 288 10.33 -3.65 -7.93
CA ALA A 288 10.56 -4.40 -6.70
C ALA A 288 10.12 -5.88 -6.83
N SER A 289 8.97 -6.12 -7.46
CA SER A 289 8.46 -7.47 -7.72
C SER A 289 9.37 -8.26 -8.67
N LEU A 290 9.83 -7.63 -9.75
CA LEU A 290 10.77 -8.23 -10.71
C LEU A 290 12.14 -8.51 -10.06
N ALA A 291 12.62 -7.61 -9.20
CA ALA A 291 13.88 -7.79 -8.47
C ALA A 291 13.83 -9.02 -7.55
N LEU A 292 12.71 -9.28 -6.88
CA LEU A 292 12.51 -10.49 -6.08
C LEU A 292 12.52 -11.76 -6.91
N MET A 293 12.10 -11.69 -8.18
CA MET A 293 12.04 -12.81 -9.12
C MET A 293 13.27 -12.95 -10.03
N LEU A 294 14.25 -12.03 -9.93
CA LEU A 294 15.46 -11.96 -10.79
C LEU A 294 16.21 -13.29 -10.91
N LYS A 295 16.29 -14.05 -9.80
CA LYS A 295 17.03 -15.31 -9.76
C LYS A 295 16.50 -16.37 -10.75
N ASN A 296 15.22 -16.34 -11.07
CA ASN A 296 14.57 -17.37 -11.89
C ASN A 296 14.57 -17.02 -13.40
N SER A 297 14.75 -15.74 -13.77
CA SER A 297 14.65 -15.26 -15.16
C SER A 297 15.43 -13.97 -15.38
N LYS A 298 16.74 -13.97 -15.11
CA LYS A 298 17.57 -12.75 -15.07
C LYS A 298 17.37 -11.83 -16.29
N LYS A 299 17.50 -12.35 -17.52
CA LYS A 299 17.40 -11.52 -18.74
C LYS A 299 16.04 -10.83 -18.89
N LEU A 300 14.94 -11.59 -18.71
CA LEU A 300 13.58 -11.06 -18.85
C LEU A 300 13.24 -10.07 -17.70
N ALA A 301 13.67 -10.38 -16.48
CA ALA A 301 13.45 -9.50 -15.33
C ALA A 301 14.20 -8.18 -15.48
N VAL A 302 15.47 -8.22 -15.95
CA VAL A 302 16.24 -6.99 -16.23
C VAL A 302 15.56 -6.16 -17.30
N ALA A 303 15.10 -6.76 -18.40
CA ALA A 303 14.35 -6.03 -19.43
C ALA A 303 13.10 -5.36 -18.86
N GLY A 304 12.29 -6.08 -18.07
CA GLY A 304 11.11 -5.51 -17.41
C GLY A 304 11.46 -4.38 -16.43
N ILE A 305 12.56 -4.50 -15.70
CA ILE A 305 13.06 -3.43 -14.82
C ILE A 305 13.45 -2.18 -15.62
N VAL A 306 14.14 -2.35 -16.75
CA VAL A 306 14.54 -1.22 -17.61
C VAL A 306 13.31 -0.48 -18.13
N PHE A 307 12.31 -1.18 -18.68
CA PHE A 307 11.09 -0.53 -19.18
C PHE A 307 10.29 0.14 -18.05
N SER A 308 10.22 -0.47 -16.87
CA SER A 308 9.59 0.14 -15.71
C SER A 308 10.35 1.37 -15.21
N ALA A 309 11.68 1.38 -15.25
CA ALA A 309 12.49 2.54 -14.90
C ALA A 309 12.31 3.68 -15.91
N MET A 310 12.26 3.38 -17.21
CA MET A 310 11.93 4.37 -18.24
C MET A 310 10.53 4.95 -18.01
N ARG A 311 9.57 4.13 -17.64
CA ARG A 311 8.23 4.60 -17.28
C ARG A 311 8.26 5.56 -16.08
N ILE A 312 9.07 5.30 -15.03
CA ILE A 312 9.21 6.22 -13.89
C ILE A 312 9.66 7.60 -14.36
N VAL A 313 10.64 7.66 -15.24
CA VAL A 313 11.15 8.93 -15.78
C VAL A 313 10.07 9.66 -16.58
N LEU A 314 9.35 8.94 -17.44
CA LEU A 314 8.28 9.51 -18.25
C LEU A 314 7.09 9.97 -17.39
N SER A 315 6.68 9.18 -16.40
CA SER A 315 5.62 9.55 -15.46
C SER A 315 6.01 10.81 -14.66
N GLY A 316 7.24 10.87 -14.15
CA GLY A 316 7.73 12.07 -13.47
C GLY A 316 7.79 13.30 -14.38
N ALA A 317 8.21 13.14 -15.63
CA ALA A 317 8.19 14.21 -16.62
C ALA A 317 6.74 14.66 -16.94
N GLY A 318 5.82 13.71 -17.07
CA GLY A 318 4.39 13.96 -17.27
C GLY A 318 3.78 14.78 -16.14
N GLU A 319 4.06 14.42 -14.89
CA GLU A 319 3.60 15.18 -13.72
C GLU A 319 4.15 16.62 -13.69
N VAL A 320 5.44 16.81 -14.01
CA VAL A 320 6.05 18.14 -14.10
C VAL A 320 5.40 18.96 -15.23
N LEU A 321 5.17 18.36 -16.39
CA LEU A 321 4.51 19.06 -17.51
C LEU A 321 3.06 19.43 -17.17
N GLN A 322 2.33 18.56 -16.50
CA GLN A 322 0.97 18.86 -16.01
C GLN A 322 0.97 19.99 -14.98
N TYR A 323 1.94 19.98 -14.07
CA TYR A 323 2.12 21.08 -13.11
C TYR A 323 2.38 22.42 -13.83
N LEU A 324 3.31 22.45 -14.78
CA LEU A 324 3.63 23.67 -15.55
C LEU A 324 2.41 24.13 -16.35
N TYR A 325 1.71 23.22 -17.01
CA TYR A 325 0.50 23.54 -17.79
C TYR A 325 -0.57 24.21 -16.91
N ARG A 326 -0.74 23.73 -15.68
CA ARG A 326 -1.70 24.31 -14.74
C ARG A 326 -1.24 25.63 -14.18
N ALA A 327 0.04 25.77 -13.84
CA ALA A 327 0.60 27.02 -13.36
C ALA A 327 0.39 28.17 -14.36
N GLU A 328 0.47 27.85 -15.69
CA GLU A 328 0.24 28.82 -16.76
C GLU A 328 -1.24 29.07 -17.05
N ASN A 329 -2.10 28.05 -16.92
CA ASN A 329 -3.48 28.10 -17.43
C ASN A 329 -4.53 27.94 -16.31
N TYR A 330 -4.19 28.17 -15.05
CA TYR A 330 -5.10 27.95 -13.94
C TYR A 330 -6.33 28.87 -13.98
N LYS A 331 -7.44 28.31 -14.50
CA LYS A 331 -8.80 28.89 -14.38
C LYS A 331 -9.70 27.87 -13.66
N PRO A 332 -9.96 28.03 -12.36
CA PRO A 332 -10.51 26.98 -11.50
C PRO A 332 -11.95 26.55 -11.77
N LYS A 333 -12.60 26.93 -12.84
CA LYS A 333 -14.06 26.67 -13.02
C LYS A 333 -14.56 26.38 -14.43
N SER A 334 -13.73 26.01 -15.40
CA SER A 334 -14.26 25.77 -16.74
C SER A 334 -13.78 24.43 -17.37
N ALA A 335 -14.69 23.72 -18.04
CA ALA A 335 -14.37 22.59 -18.91
C ALA A 335 -13.39 22.96 -20.04
N ALA A 336 -13.28 24.24 -20.41
CA ALA A 336 -12.26 24.79 -21.28
C ALA A 336 -10.81 24.69 -20.75
N TYR A 337 -10.66 24.15 -19.57
CA TYR A 337 -9.40 23.89 -18.89
C TYR A 337 -8.43 23.03 -19.71
N PHE A 338 -8.95 22.10 -20.53
CA PHE A 338 -8.17 21.23 -21.38
C PHE A 338 -7.84 21.84 -22.75
N ILE A 339 -8.42 23.00 -23.11
CA ILE A 339 -8.26 23.66 -24.40
C ILE A 339 -7.47 25.00 -24.23
N GLY A 340 -6.78 25.16 -23.09
CA GLY A 340 -6.11 26.39 -22.72
C GLY A 340 -5.08 26.91 -23.76
N ASP A 341 -4.57 28.11 -23.50
CA ASP A 341 -3.71 28.91 -24.40
C ASP A 341 -2.30 28.34 -24.66
N ALA A 342 -1.96 27.15 -24.11
CA ALA A 342 -0.66 26.48 -24.28
C ALA A 342 -0.74 25.16 -25.06
N PRO A 343 -1.10 25.18 -26.36
CA PRO A 343 -1.30 23.96 -27.16
C PRO A 343 -0.01 23.11 -27.28
N VAL A 344 1.16 23.76 -27.28
CA VAL A 344 2.45 23.07 -27.37
C VAL A 344 2.75 22.27 -26.10
N LEU A 345 2.45 22.82 -24.92
CA LEU A 345 2.67 22.15 -23.65
C LEU A 345 1.70 20.97 -23.47
N TYR A 346 0.45 21.17 -23.88
CA TYR A 346 -0.55 20.09 -23.89
C TYR A 346 -0.14 18.94 -24.83
N MET A 347 0.33 19.24 -26.03
CA MET A 347 0.86 18.23 -26.95
C MET A 347 2.03 17.43 -26.35
N ARG A 348 2.92 18.08 -25.58
CA ARG A 348 4.01 17.40 -24.87
C ARG A 348 3.47 16.44 -23.79
N ILE A 349 2.41 16.83 -23.09
CA ILE A 349 1.73 15.97 -22.12
C ILE A 349 1.16 14.74 -22.82
N GLU A 350 0.46 14.90 -23.95
CA GLU A 350 -0.08 13.79 -24.74
C GLU A 350 1.01 12.81 -25.21
N ILE A 351 2.11 13.33 -25.77
CA ILE A 351 3.23 12.51 -26.24
C ILE A 351 3.86 11.73 -25.06
N THR A 352 4.05 12.41 -23.92
CA THR A 352 4.64 11.79 -22.74
C THR A 352 3.74 10.69 -22.20
N ALA A 353 2.41 10.89 -22.17
CA ALA A 353 1.44 9.89 -21.74
C ALA A 353 1.39 8.68 -22.66
N MET A 354 1.47 8.89 -23.99
CA MET A 354 1.56 7.78 -24.96
C MET A 354 2.85 6.97 -24.77
N ALA A 355 3.98 7.66 -24.57
CA ALA A 355 5.26 6.99 -24.30
C ALA A 355 5.23 6.22 -22.98
N GLU A 356 4.63 6.79 -21.93
CA GLU A 356 4.44 6.12 -20.64
C GLU A 356 3.59 4.84 -20.78
N ALA A 357 2.48 4.92 -21.50
CA ALA A 357 1.61 3.78 -21.77
C ALA A 357 2.32 2.66 -22.52
N LEU A 358 3.14 3.00 -23.52
CA LEU A 358 3.95 2.02 -24.25
C LEU A 358 4.96 1.34 -23.32
N MET A 359 5.66 2.11 -22.46
CA MET A 359 6.61 1.53 -21.49
C MET A 359 5.90 0.65 -20.48
N PHE A 360 4.69 1.02 -20.04
CA PHE A 360 3.87 0.19 -19.17
C PHE A 360 3.48 -1.14 -19.82
N ALA A 361 2.98 -1.10 -21.05
CA ALA A 361 2.62 -2.31 -21.80
C ALA A 361 3.83 -3.25 -21.96
N LEU A 362 4.99 -2.72 -22.36
CA LEU A 362 6.22 -3.51 -22.47
C LEU A 362 6.64 -4.09 -21.10
N SER A 363 6.61 -3.31 -20.04
CA SER A 363 6.95 -3.79 -18.70
C SER A 363 6.00 -4.90 -18.23
N ALA A 364 4.70 -4.79 -18.53
CA ALA A 364 3.69 -5.81 -18.22
C ALA A 364 3.96 -7.12 -18.98
N VAL A 365 4.30 -7.07 -20.26
CA VAL A 365 4.68 -8.27 -21.05
C VAL A 365 5.83 -9.01 -20.35
N PHE A 366 6.92 -8.30 -20.03
CA PHE A 366 8.07 -8.92 -19.35
C PHE A 366 7.72 -9.43 -17.97
N LEU A 367 6.95 -8.69 -17.19
CA LEU A 367 6.48 -9.10 -15.86
C LEU A 367 5.72 -10.43 -15.94
N PHE A 368 4.73 -10.54 -16.82
CA PHE A 368 3.94 -11.76 -16.95
C PHE A 368 4.75 -12.94 -17.51
N CYS A 369 5.73 -12.69 -18.38
CA CYS A 369 6.68 -13.70 -18.83
C CYS A 369 7.53 -14.24 -17.68
N VAL A 370 8.08 -13.33 -16.83
CA VAL A 370 8.85 -13.69 -15.64
C VAL A 370 7.99 -14.46 -14.65
N LEU A 371 6.76 -14.00 -14.40
CA LEU A 371 5.84 -14.62 -13.47
C LEU A 371 5.49 -16.05 -13.90
N ARG A 372 5.12 -16.26 -15.18
CA ARG A 372 4.87 -17.60 -15.75
C ARG A 372 6.07 -18.52 -15.62
N ARG A 373 7.28 -18.02 -15.92
CA ARG A 373 8.51 -18.82 -15.82
C ARG A 373 8.82 -19.17 -14.37
N THR A 374 8.66 -18.22 -13.45
CA THR A 374 8.87 -18.43 -12.01
C THR A 374 7.88 -19.45 -11.45
N LEU A 375 6.60 -19.40 -11.84
CA LEU A 375 5.59 -20.39 -11.46
C LEU A 375 5.92 -21.78 -11.97
N LYS A 376 6.35 -21.93 -13.24
CA LYS A 376 6.77 -23.20 -13.80
C LYS A 376 7.97 -23.79 -13.05
N THR A 377 8.98 -22.96 -12.75
CA THR A 377 10.15 -23.38 -11.97
C THR A 377 9.76 -23.80 -10.55
N HIS A 378 8.84 -23.06 -9.92
CA HIS A 378 8.33 -23.39 -8.60
C HIS A 378 7.58 -24.72 -8.61
N ALA A 379 6.67 -24.95 -9.57
CA ALA A 379 5.95 -26.22 -9.72
C ALA A 379 6.90 -27.40 -9.91
N ALA A 380 7.93 -27.25 -10.74
CA ALA A 380 8.95 -28.29 -10.96
C ALA A 380 9.74 -28.63 -9.68
N LEU A 381 10.03 -27.64 -8.82
CA LEU A 381 10.71 -27.86 -7.54
C LEU A 381 9.88 -28.72 -6.56
N PHE A 382 8.57 -28.72 -6.66
CA PHE A 382 7.68 -29.52 -5.82
C PHE A 382 7.36 -30.91 -6.40
N GLY A 383 7.98 -31.29 -7.53
CA GLY A 383 7.70 -32.57 -8.19
C GLY A 383 6.27 -32.72 -8.72
N ALA A 384 5.53 -31.63 -8.72
CA ALA A 384 4.21 -31.59 -9.29
C ALA A 384 4.34 -31.55 -10.81
N ASP A 385 3.70 -32.50 -11.50
CA ASP A 385 3.49 -32.36 -12.94
C ASP A 385 2.80 -30.99 -13.16
N VAL A 386 3.47 -30.11 -13.91
CA VAL A 386 2.96 -28.77 -14.22
C VAL A 386 1.53 -28.84 -14.74
N ASN A 387 1.19 -29.93 -15.44
CA ASN A 387 -0.15 -30.19 -15.93
C ASN A 387 -1.12 -30.59 -14.80
N MET A 388 -0.65 -31.29 -13.77
CA MET A 388 -1.46 -31.68 -12.61
C MET A 388 -1.71 -30.53 -11.67
N PHE A 389 -0.69 -29.70 -11.45
CA PHE A 389 -0.76 -28.43 -10.73
C PHE A 389 -1.79 -27.46 -11.38
N MET A 390 -1.85 -27.47 -12.71
CA MET A 390 -2.83 -26.74 -13.50
C MET A 390 -4.20 -27.41 -13.61
N ARG A 391 -4.29 -28.72 -13.38
CA ARG A 391 -5.50 -29.53 -13.57
C ARG A 391 -6.36 -29.68 -12.30
N LYS A 392 -5.76 -29.63 -11.10
CA LYS A 392 -6.45 -29.81 -9.82
C LYS A 392 -7.53 -28.74 -9.53
N LYS A 393 -7.48 -27.61 -10.26
CA LYS A 393 -8.55 -26.59 -10.29
C LYS A 393 -9.34 -26.57 -11.61
N ARG A 394 -9.56 -27.72 -12.24
CA ARG A 394 -10.24 -27.86 -13.54
C ARG A 394 -11.66 -27.28 -13.60
N ASN A 395 -12.32 -27.08 -12.46
CA ASN A 395 -13.65 -26.44 -12.37
C ASN A 395 -13.62 -24.90 -12.38
N LYS A 396 -12.44 -24.24 -12.36
CA LYS A 396 -12.32 -22.77 -12.32
C LYS A 396 -11.30 -22.22 -13.32
N GLY A 397 -11.27 -22.68 -14.55
CA GLY A 397 -10.41 -22.14 -15.63
C GLY A 397 -8.91 -22.09 -15.26
N GLY A 398 -8.02 -22.71 -16.03
CA GLY A 398 -6.63 -22.93 -15.65
C GLY A 398 -5.86 -21.63 -15.33
N THR A 399 -5.09 -21.62 -14.27
CA THR A 399 -4.32 -20.48 -13.72
C THR A 399 -3.45 -19.75 -14.76
N LEU A 400 -2.88 -20.47 -15.74
CA LEU A 400 -2.12 -19.85 -16.84
C LEU A 400 -3.02 -19.08 -17.80
N ARG A 401 -4.25 -19.53 -18.04
CA ARG A 401 -5.22 -18.82 -18.87
C ARG A 401 -5.65 -17.54 -18.17
N SER A 402 -5.86 -17.59 -16.85
CA SER A 402 -6.18 -16.41 -16.04
C SER A 402 -5.05 -15.37 -16.08
N LEU A 403 -3.77 -15.80 -16.04
CA LEU A 403 -2.63 -14.89 -16.19
C LEU A 403 -2.56 -14.29 -17.60
N THR A 404 -2.95 -15.00 -18.64
CA THR A 404 -3.01 -14.45 -20.01
C THR A 404 -4.11 -13.40 -20.11
N VAL A 405 -5.29 -13.69 -19.57
CA VAL A 405 -6.39 -12.71 -19.52
C VAL A 405 -5.97 -11.48 -18.74
N LEU A 406 -5.33 -11.65 -17.58
CA LEU A 406 -4.86 -10.53 -16.77
C LEU A 406 -3.80 -9.70 -17.49
N GLN A 407 -2.87 -10.33 -18.21
CA GLN A 407 -1.89 -9.63 -19.05
C GLN A 407 -2.58 -8.75 -20.11
N VAL A 408 -3.53 -9.34 -20.85
CA VAL A 408 -4.29 -8.60 -21.89
C VAL A 408 -5.04 -7.42 -21.27
N LEU A 409 -5.65 -7.61 -20.09
CA LEU A 409 -6.34 -6.54 -19.38
C LEU A 409 -5.40 -5.41 -18.96
N TRP A 410 -4.19 -5.72 -18.51
CA TRP A 410 -3.19 -4.70 -18.18
C TRP A 410 -2.70 -3.94 -19.43
N GLU A 411 -2.56 -4.62 -20.55
CA GLU A 411 -2.20 -3.99 -21.83
C GLU A 411 -3.34 -3.10 -22.35
N VAL A 412 -4.59 -3.57 -22.27
CA VAL A 412 -5.78 -2.77 -22.62
C VAL A 412 -5.88 -1.53 -21.75
N MET A 413 -5.59 -1.65 -20.46
CA MET A 413 -5.61 -0.50 -19.56
C MET A 413 -4.50 0.51 -19.88
N ALA A 414 -3.29 0.06 -20.23
CA ALA A 414 -2.23 0.95 -20.66
C ALA A 414 -2.64 1.75 -21.91
N LEU A 415 -3.25 1.08 -22.87
CA LEU A 415 -3.76 1.72 -24.11
C LEU A 415 -4.95 2.64 -23.84
N SER A 416 -5.86 2.26 -22.93
CA SER A 416 -7.00 3.12 -22.57
C SER A 416 -6.55 4.39 -21.85
N GLY A 417 -5.53 4.33 -21.00
CA GLY A 417 -4.94 5.51 -20.36
C GLY A 417 -4.32 6.48 -21.36
N ALA A 418 -3.61 5.97 -22.38
CA ALA A 418 -3.09 6.80 -23.46
C ALA A 418 -4.21 7.40 -24.32
N ALA A 419 -5.21 6.60 -24.66
CA ALA A 419 -6.37 7.09 -25.42
C ALA A 419 -7.16 8.14 -24.64
N LEU A 420 -7.23 7.99 -23.31
CA LEU A 420 -7.93 8.92 -22.44
C LEU A 420 -7.34 10.33 -22.52
N THR A 421 -6.02 10.48 -22.48
CA THR A 421 -5.35 11.79 -22.59
C THR A 421 -5.72 12.52 -23.88
N VAL A 422 -5.91 11.81 -24.96
CA VAL A 422 -6.33 12.39 -26.24
C VAL A 422 -7.85 12.64 -26.28
N LEU A 423 -8.64 11.70 -25.78
CA LEU A 423 -10.11 11.73 -25.85
C LEU A 423 -10.75 12.69 -24.84
N LEU A 424 -10.15 12.92 -23.69
CA LEU A 424 -10.64 13.88 -22.69
C LEU A 424 -10.77 15.29 -23.25
N LYS A 425 -9.96 15.64 -24.24
CA LYS A 425 -10.06 16.91 -24.96
C LYS A 425 -11.41 17.09 -25.66
N TYR A 426 -11.99 16.00 -26.15
CA TYR A 426 -13.23 16.01 -26.95
C TYR A 426 -14.43 15.47 -26.18
N PHE A 427 -14.20 14.55 -25.22
CA PHE A 427 -15.22 13.82 -24.49
C PHE A 427 -14.85 13.70 -23.01
N PRO A 428 -15.12 14.72 -22.19
CA PRO A 428 -14.74 14.72 -20.77
C PRO A 428 -15.36 13.56 -19.96
N GLU A 429 -16.45 12.95 -20.42
CA GLU A 429 -17.12 11.84 -19.74
C GLU A 429 -16.37 10.52 -19.83
N TYR A 430 -15.33 10.42 -20.68
CA TYR A 430 -14.55 9.20 -20.87
C TYR A 430 -13.79 8.76 -19.61
N TRP A 431 -13.50 9.68 -18.69
CA TRP A 431 -12.85 9.36 -17.41
C TRP A 431 -13.62 8.34 -16.57
N LEU A 432 -14.97 8.37 -16.65
CA LEU A 432 -15.83 7.44 -15.91
C LEU A 432 -15.67 6.01 -16.43
N ILE A 433 -15.62 5.83 -17.75
CA ILE A 433 -15.44 4.52 -18.39
C ILE A 433 -14.09 3.92 -18.02
N ASN A 434 -13.03 4.74 -18.07
CA ASN A 434 -11.68 4.30 -17.69
C ASN A 434 -11.60 3.96 -16.21
N GLY A 435 -12.22 4.76 -15.34
CA GLY A 435 -12.30 4.48 -13.90
C GLY A 435 -13.01 3.15 -13.60
N LEU A 436 -14.13 2.86 -14.25
CA LEU A 436 -14.84 1.58 -14.11
C LEU A 436 -13.98 0.40 -14.60
N LEU A 437 -13.33 0.54 -15.77
CA LEU A 437 -12.43 -0.48 -16.29
C LEU A 437 -11.26 -0.75 -15.31
N ALA A 438 -10.69 0.29 -14.76
CA ALA A 438 -9.62 0.21 -13.80
C ALA A 438 -10.05 -0.50 -12.50
N ILE A 439 -11.25 -0.22 -11.98
CA ILE A 439 -11.82 -0.92 -10.81
C ILE A 439 -11.95 -2.42 -11.11
N VAL A 440 -12.55 -2.78 -12.23
CA VAL A 440 -12.72 -4.18 -12.64
C VAL A 440 -11.37 -4.88 -12.74
N LEU A 441 -10.39 -4.24 -13.39
CA LEU A 441 -9.04 -4.75 -13.53
C LEU A 441 -8.36 -4.97 -12.17
N THR A 442 -8.49 -4.01 -11.26
CA THR A 442 -7.92 -4.08 -9.92
C THR A 442 -8.51 -5.26 -9.16
N VAL A 443 -9.83 -5.41 -9.15
CA VAL A 443 -10.51 -6.52 -8.47
C VAL A 443 -10.09 -7.88 -9.04
N LEU A 444 -10.03 -8.00 -10.39
CA LEU A 444 -9.57 -9.23 -11.05
C LEU A 444 -8.10 -9.52 -10.77
N SER A 445 -7.24 -8.49 -10.78
CA SER A 445 -5.81 -8.63 -10.48
C SER A 445 -5.59 -9.13 -9.05
N ILE A 446 -6.23 -8.51 -8.07
CA ILE A 446 -6.15 -8.91 -6.66
C ILE A 446 -6.62 -10.35 -6.50
N ARG A 447 -7.76 -10.72 -7.09
CA ARG A 447 -8.30 -12.07 -7.00
C ARG A 447 -7.37 -13.12 -7.61
N ILE A 448 -6.82 -12.85 -8.81
CA ILE A 448 -5.92 -13.81 -9.49
C ILE A 448 -4.60 -13.95 -8.74
N PHE A 449 -4.03 -12.84 -8.25
CA PHE A 449 -2.79 -12.88 -7.47
C PHE A 449 -2.98 -13.52 -6.10
N ASP A 450 -4.15 -13.36 -5.45
CA ASP A 450 -4.47 -14.04 -4.19
C ASP A 450 -4.68 -15.55 -4.41
N ASP A 451 -5.34 -15.95 -5.51
CA ASP A 451 -5.43 -17.35 -5.92
C ASP A 451 -4.05 -17.98 -6.14
N LEU A 452 -3.14 -17.28 -6.84
CA LEU A 452 -1.75 -17.71 -7.04
C LEU A 452 -0.99 -17.83 -5.71
N TYR A 453 -1.21 -16.88 -4.81
CA TYR A 453 -0.64 -16.89 -3.48
C TYR A 453 -1.12 -18.15 -2.69
N GLY A 454 -2.42 -18.47 -2.74
CA GLY A 454 -3.00 -19.67 -2.13
C GLY A 454 -2.37 -20.95 -2.68
N ILE A 455 -2.22 -21.06 -4.00
CA ILE A 455 -1.60 -22.23 -4.65
C ILE A 455 -0.15 -22.45 -4.19
N ILE A 456 0.62 -21.37 -4.03
CA ILE A 456 2.01 -21.45 -3.53
C ILE A 456 2.04 -21.91 -2.05
N TYR A 457 0.98 -21.66 -1.30
CA TYR A 457 0.88 -22.04 0.11
C TYR A 457 0.43 -23.49 0.30
N GLU A 458 -0.60 -23.95 -0.42
CA GLU A 458 -1.20 -25.28 -0.27
C GLU A 458 -0.25 -26.44 -0.60
N ASN A 459 0.78 -26.19 -1.43
CA ASN A 459 1.77 -27.20 -1.80
C ASN A 459 2.89 -27.39 -0.75
N LYS A 460 2.70 -26.92 0.48
CA LYS A 460 3.58 -27.18 1.63
C LYS A 460 3.12 -28.35 2.52
N GLY A 461 1.97 -28.97 2.24
CA GLY A 461 1.40 -30.09 3.00
C GLY A 461 1.85 -31.45 2.46
#